data_721b919d526afb162abe8f1e10d6f44b
#
_entry.id   721b919d526afb162abe8f1e10d6f44b
#
_cell.length_a   1.000
_cell.length_b   1.000
_cell.length_c   1.000
_cell.angle_alpha   90.00
_cell.angle_beta   90.00
_cell.angle_gamma   90.00
#
_symmetry.space_group_name_H-M   'P 1'
#
loop_
_entity.id
_entity.type
_entity.pdbx_description
1 polymer ?
#
loop_
_entity_poly.entity_id
_entity_poly.type
_entity_poly.pdbx_seq_one_letter_code
_entity_poly.pdbx_strand_id
1 'polypeptide(L)'
;MAAMDAAMQGEQVVEARLEDRAAVLELLEGIDAVVHLGGISTEQPFDAVLQANIVGVYNLYEAARQHGVQRVVFASSNHVTGFYRQDEVITPAMPVRPDGYYGLSKAFGENLSRFYYDRYGIETVCLRIGSCFPEPKDRRMLATWLSYDDLERLVVASLTAPLVGHSIVYGMSDNTTTWWDNTPARHLGYIPKDSSEPFRAAAEARQPRIDTQDPTAIYQGGAYVRIGPFD
;
A
#
# COMPACT_ATOMS: atom_id res chain seq x y z
N MET A 1 12.57 15.56 0.22
CA MET A 1 11.33 15.46 -0.58
C MET A 1 11.67 15.03 -1.99
N ALA A 2 10.83 14.22 -2.64
CA ALA A 2 10.97 13.97 -4.06
C ALA A 2 10.65 15.27 -4.82
N ALA A 3 11.41 15.55 -5.91
CA ALA A 3 11.04 16.64 -6.80
C ALA A 3 9.71 16.27 -7.48
N MET A 4 8.77 17.19 -7.47
CA MET A 4 7.50 17.03 -8.18
C MET A 4 7.59 17.75 -9.52
N ASP A 5 6.88 17.22 -10.51
CA ASP A 5 6.72 17.89 -11.80
C ASP A 5 5.91 19.19 -11.62
N ALA A 6 5.97 20.07 -12.61
CA ALA A 6 5.17 21.28 -12.61
C ALA A 6 3.67 20.94 -12.61
N ALA A 7 2.88 21.67 -11.82
CA ALA A 7 1.43 21.47 -11.77
C ALA A 7 0.80 21.64 -13.16
N MET A 8 -0.09 20.71 -13.52
CA MET A 8 -0.92 20.81 -14.73
C MET A 8 -2.12 21.74 -14.51
N GLN A 9 -2.85 22.03 -15.58
CA GLN A 9 -4.05 22.86 -15.46
C GLN A 9 -5.08 22.20 -14.53
N GLY A 10 -5.50 22.93 -13.49
CA GLY A 10 -6.44 22.43 -12.47
C GLY A 10 -5.76 21.75 -11.27
N GLU A 11 -4.44 21.63 -11.28
CA GLU A 11 -3.66 21.12 -10.14
C GLU A 11 -3.08 22.25 -9.29
N GLN A 12 -3.01 22.02 -7.99
CA GLN A 12 -2.29 22.84 -7.05
C GLN A 12 -1.27 21.99 -6.31
N VAL A 13 0.01 22.39 -6.35
CA VAL A 13 1.07 21.74 -5.58
C VAL A 13 1.28 22.53 -4.29
N VAL A 14 1.09 21.83 -3.15
CA VAL A 14 1.28 22.40 -1.80
C VAL A 14 2.31 21.56 -1.07
N GLU A 15 3.32 22.23 -0.50
CA GLU A 15 4.31 21.56 0.36
C GLU A 15 3.77 21.50 1.79
N ALA A 16 3.60 20.27 2.30
CA ALA A 16 3.17 20.05 3.69
C ALA A 16 3.86 18.80 4.26
N ARG A 17 4.09 18.79 5.56
CA ARG A 17 4.57 17.62 6.30
C ARG A 17 3.38 16.95 6.96
N LEU A 18 3.29 15.62 6.85
CA LEU A 18 2.16 14.88 7.39
C LEU A 18 2.05 14.96 8.92
N GLU A 19 3.18 15.09 9.62
CA GLU A 19 3.23 15.31 11.07
C GLU A 19 2.81 16.71 11.51
N ASP A 20 2.75 17.69 10.59
CA ASP A 20 2.20 19.02 10.87
C ASP A 20 0.68 19.00 10.74
N ARG A 21 0.02 18.88 11.89
CA ARG A 21 -1.45 18.80 11.97
C ARG A 21 -2.15 20.01 11.36
N ALA A 22 -1.60 21.20 11.55
CA ALA A 22 -2.22 22.44 11.06
C ALA A 22 -2.16 22.51 9.53
N ALA A 23 -0.98 22.19 8.96
CA ALA A 23 -0.79 22.13 7.51
C ALA A 23 -1.69 21.05 6.85
N VAL A 24 -1.81 19.85 7.46
CA VAL A 24 -2.69 18.79 6.94
C VAL A 24 -4.16 19.19 7.03
N LEU A 25 -4.58 19.89 8.09
CA LEU A 25 -5.94 20.38 8.21
C LEU A 25 -6.26 21.40 7.10
N GLU A 26 -5.39 22.38 6.87
CA GLU A 26 -5.56 23.36 5.78
C GLU A 26 -5.58 22.70 4.40
N LEU A 27 -4.72 21.71 4.19
CA LEU A 27 -4.62 20.99 2.90
C LEU A 27 -5.91 20.28 2.49
N LEU A 28 -6.75 19.85 3.45
CA LEU A 28 -7.97 19.09 3.18
C LEU A 28 -9.23 19.96 3.10
N GLU A 29 -9.12 21.28 3.20
CA GLU A 29 -10.26 22.19 3.04
C GLU A 29 -10.84 22.09 1.62
N GLY A 30 -12.14 21.77 1.52
CA GLY A 30 -12.84 21.64 0.25
C GLY A 30 -12.52 20.39 -0.57
N ILE A 31 -11.88 19.38 0.02
CA ILE A 31 -11.52 18.13 -0.63
C ILE A 31 -12.62 17.08 -0.42
N ASP A 32 -13.09 16.45 -1.51
CA ASP A 32 -14.11 15.40 -1.49
C ASP A 32 -13.52 14.00 -1.20
N ALA A 33 -12.34 13.71 -1.75
CA ALA A 33 -11.66 12.43 -1.61
C ALA A 33 -10.13 12.59 -1.57
N VAL A 34 -9.45 11.63 -0.94
CA VAL A 34 -8.00 11.64 -0.78
C VAL A 34 -7.38 10.36 -1.32
N VAL A 35 -6.30 10.49 -2.10
CA VAL A 35 -5.38 9.39 -2.41
C VAL A 35 -4.11 9.61 -1.59
N HIS A 36 -3.95 8.85 -0.53
CA HIS A 36 -2.84 8.99 0.41
C HIS A 36 -1.70 8.03 0.07
N LEU A 37 -0.69 8.54 -0.65
CA LEU A 37 0.54 7.82 -0.98
C LEU A 37 1.74 8.27 -0.12
N GLY A 38 1.52 9.25 0.76
CA GLY A 38 2.56 9.85 1.59
C GLY A 38 3.10 8.93 2.69
N GLY A 39 4.26 9.30 3.21
CA GLY A 39 4.94 8.62 4.31
C GLY A 39 6.24 7.93 3.91
N ILE A 40 6.88 7.29 4.87
CA ILE A 40 8.06 6.45 4.65
C ILE A 40 7.60 5.12 4.05
N SER A 41 8.20 4.72 2.93
CA SER A 41 7.83 3.51 2.16
C SER A 41 8.84 2.37 2.28
N THR A 42 9.81 2.50 3.16
CA THR A 42 10.86 1.50 3.42
C THR A 42 10.98 1.24 4.92
N GLU A 43 11.64 0.13 5.28
CA GLU A 43 11.95 -0.14 6.67
C GLU A 43 12.96 0.88 7.19
N GLN A 44 12.66 1.50 8.32
CA GLN A 44 13.44 2.56 8.97
C GLN A 44 13.33 2.42 10.50
N PRO A 45 14.16 3.13 11.28
CA PRO A 45 14.02 3.23 12.73
C PRO A 45 12.62 3.65 13.16
N PHE A 46 12.17 3.12 14.29
CA PHE A 46 10.78 3.29 14.75
C PHE A 46 10.35 4.75 14.85
N ASP A 47 11.20 5.63 15.38
CA ASP A 47 10.86 7.05 15.56
C ASP A 47 10.56 7.76 14.24
N ALA A 48 11.30 7.45 13.17
CA ALA A 48 11.03 8.00 11.85
C ALA A 48 9.67 7.52 11.30
N VAL A 49 9.42 6.21 11.41
CA VAL A 49 8.17 5.58 10.98
C VAL A 49 6.99 6.09 11.82
N LEU A 50 7.18 6.28 13.14
CA LEU A 50 6.16 6.82 14.04
C LEU A 50 5.68 8.20 13.58
N GLN A 51 6.60 9.13 13.30
CA GLN A 51 6.21 10.49 12.92
C GLN A 51 5.52 10.54 11.55
N ALA A 52 6.13 9.92 10.54
CA ALA A 52 5.61 10.02 9.17
C ALA A 52 4.35 9.17 8.94
N ASN A 53 4.33 7.92 9.44
CA ASN A 53 3.30 6.95 9.07
C ASN A 53 2.20 6.79 10.11
N ILE A 54 2.47 7.00 11.40
CA ILE A 54 1.48 6.84 12.47
C ILE A 54 0.85 8.20 12.80
N VAL A 55 1.68 9.19 13.21
CA VAL A 55 1.18 10.54 13.50
C VAL A 55 0.61 11.17 12.24
N GLY A 56 1.32 11.04 11.11
CA GLY A 56 0.87 11.62 9.83
C GLY A 56 -0.47 11.07 9.35
N VAL A 57 -0.68 9.75 9.40
CA VAL A 57 -1.95 9.16 8.98
C VAL A 57 -3.10 9.49 9.94
N TYR A 58 -2.80 9.61 11.25
CA TYR A 58 -3.77 10.11 12.22
C TYR A 58 -4.21 11.54 11.89
N ASN A 59 -3.27 12.43 11.61
CA ASN A 59 -3.58 13.82 11.23
C ASN A 59 -4.45 13.88 9.97
N LEU A 60 -4.15 13.03 8.97
CA LEU A 60 -4.93 12.94 7.74
C LEU A 60 -6.39 12.56 8.02
N TYR A 61 -6.63 11.47 8.76
CA TYR A 61 -7.99 11.01 9.05
C TYR A 61 -8.76 11.98 9.94
N GLU A 62 -8.10 12.65 10.88
CA GLU A 62 -8.73 13.66 11.71
C GLU A 62 -9.09 14.92 10.90
N ALA A 63 -8.23 15.35 9.98
CA ALA A 63 -8.54 16.44 9.04
C ALA A 63 -9.66 16.02 8.08
N ALA A 64 -9.62 14.82 7.54
CA ALA A 64 -10.69 14.27 6.69
C ALA A 64 -12.05 14.29 7.40
N ARG A 65 -12.09 13.88 8.68
CA ARG A 65 -13.30 13.94 9.51
C ARG A 65 -13.81 15.40 9.69
N GLN A 66 -12.92 16.33 9.95
CA GLN A 66 -13.29 17.73 10.21
C GLN A 66 -13.84 18.44 8.96
N HIS A 67 -13.29 18.10 7.79
CA HIS A 67 -13.70 18.68 6.51
C HIS A 67 -14.78 17.87 5.77
N GLY A 68 -15.22 16.75 6.32
CA GLY A 68 -16.29 15.93 5.71
C GLY A 68 -15.86 15.17 4.46
N VAL A 69 -14.56 14.85 4.33
CA VAL A 69 -14.04 13.98 3.27
C VAL A 69 -14.79 12.65 3.28
N GLN A 70 -15.32 12.25 2.13
CA GLN A 70 -16.17 11.06 2.04
C GLN A 70 -15.38 9.78 1.81
N ARG A 71 -14.22 9.86 1.14
CA ARG A 71 -13.46 8.68 0.72
C ARG A 71 -11.96 8.88 0.79
N VAL A 72 -11.28 7.84 1.28
CA VAL A 72 -9.80 7.77 1.31
C VAL A 72 -9.34 6.51 0.60
N VAL A 73 -8.42 6.65 -0.35
CA VAL A 73 -7.63 5.54 -0.89
C VAL A 73 -6.30 5.56 -0.17
N PHE A 74 -6.07 4.58 0.69
CA PHE A 74 -4.89 4.51 1.56
C PHE A 74 -3.85 3.54 1.01
N ALA A 75 -2.65 4.04 0.68
CA ALA A 75 -1.53 3.18 0.32
C ALA A 75 -1.04 2.40 1.54
N SER A 76 -1.61 1.23 1.74
CA SER A 76 -1.09 0.20 2.62
C SER A 76 0.03 -0.57 1.92
N SER A 77 0.42 -1.71 2.42
CA SER A 77 1.55 -2.47 1.89
C SER A 77 1.34 -3.98 2.07
N ASN A 78 1.90 -4.77 1.17
CA ASN A 78 2.02 -6.22 1.37
C ASN A 78 2.85 -6.58 2.62
N HIS A 79 3.68 -5.66 3.12
CA HIS A 79 4.47 -5.83 4.35
C HIS A 79 3.61 -5.91 5.63
N VAL A 80 2.32 -5.55 5.56
CA VAL A 80 1.34 -5.84 6.62
C VAL A 80 1.18 -7.34 6.88
N THR A 81 1.43 -8.17 5.86
CA THR A 81 1.32 -9.63 5.90
C THR A 81 2.63 -10.33 5.50
N GLY A 82 3.76 -9.65 5.65
CA GLY A 82 5.05 -10.11 5.15
C GLY A 82 5.56 -11.42 5.76
N PHE A 83 5.19 -11.77 7.00
CA PHE A 83 5.56 -13.03 7.63
C PHE A 83 4.65 -14.23 7.28
N TYR A 84 3.73 -14.12 6.33
CA TYR A 84 3.14 -15.31 5.71
C TYR A 84 4.13 -15.97 4.75
N ARG A 85 4.02 -17.28 4.62
CA ARG A 85 4.93 -18.06 3.76
C ARG A 85 4.58 -17.89 2.28
N GLN A 86 5.56 -18.04 1.40
CA GLN A 86 5.36 -17.95 -0.05
C GLN A 86 4.60 -19.17 -0.63
N ASP A 87 4.46 -20.25 0.15
CA ASP A 87 3.65 -21.44 -0.19
C ASP A 87 2.21 -21.36 0.37
N GLU A 88 1.83 -20.23 1.00
CA GLU A 88 0.48 -19.98 1.51
C GLU A 88 -0.24 -18.95 0.62
N VAL A 89 -1.45 -19.29 0.16
CA VAL A 89 -2.34 -18.31 -0.46
C VAL A 89 -3.17 -17.64 0.62
N ILE A 90 -3.09 -16.30 0.67
CA ILE A 90 -3.77 -15.50 1.69
C ILE A 90 -4.78 -14.53 1.06
N THR A 91 -5.81 -14.17 1.82
CA THR A 91 -6.80 -13.16 1.47
C THR A 91 -6.60 -11.88 2.29
N PRO A 92 -7.21 -10.75 1.90
CA PRO A 92 -7.21 -9.54 2.72
C PRO A 92 -7.76 -9.73 4.15
N ALA A 93 -8.60 -10.74 4.38
CA ALA A 93 -9.20 -11.03 5.68
C ALA A 93 -8.28 -11.76 6.67
N MET A 94 -7.11 -12.23 6.22
CA MET A 94 -6.16 -12.90 7.10
C MET A 94 -5.60 -11.93 8.15
N PRO A 95 -5.31 -12.40 9.38
CA PRO A 95 -4.66 -11.58 10.41
C PRO A 95 -3.39 -10.91 9.92
N VAL A 96 -3.12 -9.70 10.39
CA VAL A 96 -1.88 -9.00 10.09
C VAL A 96 -0.68 -9.74 10.70
N ARG A 97 0.41 -9.86 9.93
CA ARG A 97 1.70 -10.43 10.35
C ARG A 97 2.82 -9.59 9.74
N PRO A 98 3.00 -8.34 10.22
CA PRO A 98 3.96 -7.40 9.65
C PRO A 98 5.38 -7.89 9.84
N ASP A 99 6.23 -7.61 8.85
CA ASP A 99 7.63 -8.06 8.79
C ASP A 99 8.64 -7.00 9.27
N GLY A 100 8.17 -5.83 9.65
CA GLY A 100 8.99 -4.74 10.19
C GLY A 100 8.15 -3.59 10.72
N TYR A 101 8.80 -2.51 11.17
CA TYR A 101 8.13 -1.29 11.66
C TYR A 101 7.33 -0.59 10.55
N TYR A 102 7.84 -0.63 9.31
CA TYR A 102 7.10 -0.13 8.17
C TYR A 102 5.77 -0.88 7.98
N GLY A 103 5.82 -2.21 7.91
CA GLY A 103 4.62 -3.06 7.81
C GLY A 103 3.66 -2.85 8.99
N LEU A 104 4.19 -2.74 10.22
CA LEU A 104 3.42 -2.44 11.43
C LEU A 104 2.71 -1.09 11.33
N SER A 105 3.37 -0.05 10.82
CA SER A 105 2.77 1.27 10.65
C SER A 105 1.63 1.27 9.63
N LYS A 106 1.75 0.48 8.56
CA LYS A 106 0.68 0.31 7.58
C LYS A 106 -0.51 -0.47 8.16
N ALA A 107 -0.25 -1.49 8.99
CA ALA A 107 -1.30 -2.18 9.74
C ALA A 107 -2.03 -1.24 10.73
N PHE A 108 -1.31 -0.31 11.37
CA PHE A 108 -1.93 0.75 12.17
C PHE A 108 -2.88 1.60 11.31
N GLY A 109 -2.45 2.04 10.12
CA GLY A 109 -3.28 2.82 9.19
C GLY A 109 -4.55 2.08 8.76
N GLU A 110 -4.47 0.77 8.47
CA GLU A 110 -5.64 -0.06 8.16
C GLU A 110 -6.64 -0.11 9.33
N ASN A 111 -6.15 -0.28 10.56
CA ASN A 111 -7.02 -0.29 11.75
C ASN A 111 -7.58 1.10 12.07
N LEU A 112 -6.78 2.15 11.90
CA LEU A 112 -7.24 3.53 12.08
C LEU A 112 -8.34 3.86 11.06
N SER A 113 -8.14 3.54 9.79
CA SER A 113 -9.14 3.76 8.74
C SER A 113 -10.44 3.01 9.02
N ARG A 114 -10.36 1.78 9.55
CA ARG A 114 -11.53 1.01 9.99
C ARG A 114 -12.28 1.72 11.11
N PHE A 115 -11.57 2.24 12.11
CA PHE A 115 -12.18 3.02 13.20
C PHE A 115 -12.93 4.27 12.69
N TYR A 116 -12.31 5.02 11.72
CA TYR A 116 -12.95 6.20 11.14
C TYR A 116 -14.15 5.85 10.27
N TYR A 117 -14.13 4.72 9.57
CA TYR A 117 -15.30 4.22 8.85
C TYR A 117 -16.45 3.85 9.80
N ASP A 118 -16.18 3.00 10.80
CA ASP A 118 -17.22 2.51 11.72
C ASP A 118 -17.83 3.65 12.55
N ARG A 119 -17.05 4.68 12.87
CA ARG A 119 -17.48 5.77 13.75
C ARG A 119 -18.00 6.99 13.01
N TYR A 120 -17.47 7.28 11.86
CA TYR A 120 -17.74 8.54 11.13
C TYR A 120 -18.17 8.34 9.68
N GLY A 121 -18.20 7.11 9.17
CA GLY A 121 -18.64 6.80 7.83
C GLY A 121 -17.64 7.16 6.72
N ILE A 122 -16.37 7.46 7.04
CA ILE A 122 -15.36 7.76 6.03
C ILE A 122 -14.99 6.46 5.33
N GLU A 123 -15.46 6.29 4.08
CA GLU A 123 -15.13 5.12 3.28
C GLU A 123 -13.62 5.04 3.01
N THR A 124 -13.06 3.84 3.11
CA THR A 124 -11.63 3.65 2.85
C THR A 124 -11.35 2.39 2.05
N VAL A 125 -10.53 2.52 1.00
CA VAL A 125 -9.89 1.38 0.34
C VAL A 125 -8.42 1.34 0.71
N CYS A 126 -8.01 0.31 1.47
CA CYS A 126 -6.61 0.08 1.81
C CYS A 126 -5.97 -0.78 0.73
N LEU A 127 -4.98 -0.22 0.02
CA LEU A 127 -4.23 -0.89 -1.03
C LEU A 127 -2.98 -1.52 -0.42
N ARG A 128 -2.98 -2.84 -0.18
CA ARG A 128 -1.75 -3.57 0.17
C ARG A 128 -0.89 -3.69 -1.09
N ILE A 129 -0.23 -2.60 -1.44
CA ILE A 129 0.59 -2.49 -2.66
C ILE A 129 1.71 -3.52 -2.60
N GLY A 130 1.85 -4.28 -3.68
CA GLY A 130 2.95 -5.20 -3.91
C GLY A 130 4.21 -4.48 -4.40
N SER A 131 4.96 -5.11 -5.28
CA SER A 131 6.19 -4.54 -5.86
C SER A 131 5.86 -3.66 -7.07
N CYS A 132 5.64 -2.36 -6.82
CA CYS A 132 5.29 -1.41 -7.88
C CYS A 132 6.56 -0.81 -8.51
N PHE A 133 6.96 -1.36 -9.65
CA PHE A 133 8.16 -0.99 -10.41
C PHE A 133 7.90 -1.14 -11.91
N PRO A 134 8.71 -0.51 -12.79
CA PRO A 134 8.58 -0.69 -14.24
C PRO A 134 8.68 -2.16 -14.66
N GLU A 135 9.52 -2.95 -13.98
CA GLU A 135 9.66 -4.40 -14.19
C GLU A 135 9.97 -5.12 -12.87
N PRO A 136 9.66 -6.43 -12.73
CA PRO A 136 10.10 -7.25 -11.62
C PRO A 136 11.63 -7.31 -11.54
N LYS A 137 12.20 -7.09 -10.35
CA LYS A 137 13.65 -7.08 -10.13
C LYS A 137 14.20 -8.47 -9.75
N ASP A 138 13.38 -9.31 -9.15
CA ASP A 138 13.74 -10.65 -8.64
C ASP A 138 12.59 -11.65 -8.82
N ARG A 139 12.83 -12.91 -8.46
CA ARG A 139 11.82 -13.98 -8.54
C ARG A 139 10.59 -13.75 -7.67
N ARG A 140 10.77 -13.18 -6.47
CA ARG A 140 9.66 -12.86 -5.56
C ARG A 140 8.70 -11.88 -6.22
N MET A 141 9.24 -10.89 -6.91
CA MET A 141 8.43 -9.89 -7.58
C MET A 141 7.59 -10.45 -8.73
N LEU A 142 7.90 -11.62 -9.27
CA LEU A 142 7.00 -12.29 -10.23
C LEU A 142 5.62 -12.59 -9.64
N ALA A 143 5.53 -12.77 -8.32
CA ALA A 143 4.26 -13.01 -7.63
C ALA A 143 3.61 -11.71 -7.10
N THR A 144 4.40 -10.67 -6.85
CA THR A 144 3.95 -9.47 -6.14
C THR A 144 3.94 -8.21 -7.01
N TRP A 145 4.30 -8.32 -8.28
CA TRP A 145 4.44 -7.18 -9.16
C TRP A 145 3.10 -6.49 -9.44
N LEU A 146 3.17 -5.16 -9.47
CA LEU A 146 2.09 -4.27 -9.84
C LEU A 146 2.66 -3.26 -10.85
N SER A 147 2.13 -3.23 -12.08
CA SER A 147 2.48 -2.21 -13.04
C SER A 147 1.97 -0.84 -12.61
N TYR A 148 2.54 0.23 -13.15
CA TYR A 148 2.03 1.58 -12.92
C TYR A 148 0.61 1.76 -13.49
N ASP A 149 0.34 1.17 -14.66
CA ASP A 149 -0.98 1.23 -15.29
C ASP A 149 -2.04 0.47 -14.49
N ASP A 150 -1.69 -0.68 -13.88
CA ASP A 150 -2.61 -1.41 -13.01
C ASP A 150 -2.79 -0.72 -11.66
N LEU A 151 -1.76 -0.01 -11.14
CA LEU A 151 -1.92 0.84 -9.97
C LEU A 151 -2.91 1.98 -10.26
N GLU A 152 -2.80 2.64 -11.41
CA GLU A 152 -3.76 3.66 -11.82
C GLU A 152 -5.18 3.10 -11.90
N ARG A 153 -5.38 1.96 -12.58
CA ARG A 153 -6.69 1.26 -12.65
C ARG A 153 -7.25 0.94 -11.26
N LEU A 154 -6.40 0.50 -10.35
CA LEU A 154 -6.80 0.18 -8.98
C LEU A 154 -7.21 1.43 -8.20
N VAL A 155 -6.46 2.54 -8.32
CA VAL A 155 -6.81 3.82 -7.69
C VAL A 155 -8.12 4.37 -8.26
N VAL A 156 -8.29 4.36 -9.58
CA VAL A 156 -9.52 4.79 -10.23
C VAL A 156 -10.70 3.96 -9.77
N ALA A 157 -10.59 2.62 -9.77
CA ALA A 157 -11.64 1.73 -9.28
C ALA A 157 -12.00 2.03 -7.81
N SER A 158 -11.00 2.29 -6.96
CA SER A 158 -11.18 2.62 -5.55
C SER A 158 -11.89 3.96 -5.32
N LEU A 159 -11.64 4.94 -6.20
CA LEU A 159 -12.30 6.26 -6.15
C LEU A 159 -13.72 6.23 -6.70
N THR A 160 -13.97 5.45 -7.76
CA THR A 160 -15.21 5.51 -8.54
C THR A 160 -16.22 4.41 -8.24
N ALA A 161 -15.84 3.34 -7.55
CA ALA A 161 -16.78 2.30 -7.14
C ALA A 161 -17.94 2.90 -6.32
N PRO A 162 -19.19 2.54 -6.61
CA PRO A 162 -20.38 3.17 -5.98
C PRO A 162 -20.39 3.06 -4.45
N LEU A 163 -19.90 1.94 -3.92
CA LEU A 163 -19.83 1.66 -2.49
C LEU A 163 -18.56 0.87 -2.23
N VAL A 164 -17.66 1.43 -1.43
CA VAL A 164 -16.43 0.74 -1.05
C VAL A 164 -16.41 0.33 0.43
N GLY A 165 -17.18 1.02 1.27
CA GLY A 165 -17.21 0.80 2.70
C GLY A 165 -15.79 0.89 3.29
N HIS A 166 -15.39 -0.14 4.06
CA HIS A 166 -13.98 -0.34 4.43
C HIS A 166 -13.48 -1.61 3.77
N SER A 167 -12.67 -1.46 2.74
CA SER A 167 -12.15 -2.56 1.93
C SER A 167 -10.62 -2.61 1.96
N ILE A 168 -10.09 -3.83 1.96
CA ILE A 168 -8.65 -4.10 1.80
C ILE A 168 -8.48 -4.92 0.54
N VAL A 169 -7.50 -4.56 -0.30
CA VAL A 169 -7.18 -5.25 -1.55
C VAL A 169 -5.66 -5.32 -1.73
N TYR A 170 -5.16 -6.44 -2.22
CA TYR A 170 -3.77 -6.52 -2.63
C TYR A 170 -3.59 -5.83 -3.99
N GLY A 171 -2.68 -4.85 -4.05
CA GLY A 171 -2.25 -4.22 -5.30
C GLY A 171 -1.27 -5.12 -6.03
N MET A 172 -1.76 -5.84 -7.01
CA MET A 172 -0.99 -6.72 -7.90
C MET A 172 -1.57 -6.70 -9.31
N SER A 173 -0.73 -6.92 -10.30
CA SER A 173 -1.13 -7.20 -11.69
C SER A 173 -1.65 -8.63 -11.84
N ASP A 174 -2.11 -9.00 -13.05
CA ASP A 174 -2.57 -10.37 -13.37
C ASP A 174 -1.39 -11.34 -13.52
N ASN A 175 -0.66 -11.52 -12.42
CA ASN A 175 0.52 -12.36 -12.37
C ASN A 175 0.15 -13.84 -12.39
N THR A 176 0.78 -14.62 -13.25
CA THR A 176 0.59 -16.09 -13.35
C THR A 176 0.87 -16.80 -12.03
N THR A 177 1.88 -16.32 -11.29
CA THR A 177 2.16 -16.77 -9.93
C THR A 177 1.70 -15.69 -8.96
N THR A 178 0.87 -16.04 -7.98
CA THR A 178 0.48 -15.11 -6.91
C THR A 178 0.21 -15.87 -5.61
N TRP A 179 0.38 -15.16 -4.50
CA TRP A 179 0.07 -15.66 -3.16
C TRP A 179 -1.19 -14.99 -2.58
N TRP A 180 -1.84 -14.14 -3.36
CA TRP A 180 -2.93 -13.29 -2.89
C TRP A 180 -4.22 -13.56 -3.65
N ASP A 181 -5.30 -13.73 -2.90
CA ASP A 181 -6.64 -13.88 -3.45
C ASP A 181 -7.48 -12.63 -3.10
N ASN A 182 -7.77 -11.82 -4.10
CA ASN A 182 -8.59 -10.61 -4.00
C ASN A 182 -10.10 -10.87 -4.15
N THR A 183 -10.56 -12.11 -4.15
CA THR A 183 -11.99 -12.45 -4.26
C THR A 183 -12.87 -11.61 -3.31
N PRO A 184 -12.48 -11.36 -2.04
CA PRO A 184 -13.27 -10.52 -1.13
C PRO A 184 -13.43 -9.06 -1.57
N ALA A 185 -12.54 -8.55 -2.42
CA ALA A 185 -12.53 -7.16 -2.88
C ALA A 185 -13.10 -6.97 -4.31
N ARG A 186 -13.74 -7.98 -4.89
CA ARG A 186 -14.29 -7.94 -6.26
C ARG A 186 -15.32 -6.82 -6.49
N HIS A 187 -16.03 -6.39 -5.44
CA HIS A 187 -17.01 -5.31 -5.52
C HIS A 187 -16.40 -3.95 -5.91
N LEU A 188 -15.08 -3.77 -5.78
CA LEU A 188 -14.37 -2.57 -6.23
C LEU A 188 -14.33 -2.47 -7.77
N GLY A 189 -14.51 -3.58 -8.49
CA GLY A 189 -14.45 -3.60 -9.95
C GLY A 189 -13.04 -3.48 -10.53
N TYR A 190 -12.00 -3.65 -9.70
CA TYR A 190 -10.61 -3.67 -10.16
C TYR A 190 -10.34 -4.91 -11.02
N ILE A 191 -9.88 -4.68 -12.25
CA ILE A 191 -9.48 -5.73 -13.20
C ILE A 191 -8.07 -5.40 -13.69
N PRO A 192 -7.02 -6.08 -13.18
CA PRO A 192 -5.67 -5.92 -13.69
C PRO A 192 -5.56 -6.41 -15.14
N LYS A 193 -4.62 -5.85 -15.90
CA LYS A 193 -4.41 -6.18 -17.32
C LYS A 193 -2.98 -6.57 -17.64
N ASP A 194 -2.04 -6.15 -16.80
CA ASP A 194 -0.63 -6.42 -17.00
C ASP A 194 -0.21 -7.68 -16.26
N SER A 195 0.91 -8.29 -16.66
CA SER A 195 1.43 -9.50 -16.03
C SER A 195 2.95 -9.44 -15.91
N SER A 196 3.47 -10.04 -14.85
CA SER A 196 4.91 -10.22 -14.66
C SER A 196 5.52 -11.31 -15.57
N GLU A 197 4.69 -12.12 -16.24
CA GLU A 197 5.14 -13.27 -17.02
C GLU A 197 6.16 -12.93 -18.14
N PRO A 198 6.01 -11.82 -18.90
CA PRO A 198 7.01 -11.44 -19.90
C PRO A 198 8.41 -11.21 -19.33
N PHE A 199 8.53 -10.90 -18.04
CA PHE A 199 9.78 -10.63 -17.35
C PHE A 199 10.38 -11.85 -16.66
N ARG A 200 9.69 -13.01 -16.65
CA ARG A 200 10.09 -14.21 -15.91
C ARG A 200 11.52 -14.65 -16.22
N ALA A 201 11.85 -14.81 -17.48
CA ALA A 201 13.18 -15.28 -17.88
C ALA A 201 14.30 -14.35 -17.39
N ALA A 202 14.09 -13.04 -17.45
CA ALA A 202 15.06 -12.05 -16.97
C ALA A 202 15.18 -12.05 -15.43
N ALA A 203 14.07 -12.13 -14.71
CA ALA A 203 14.07 -12.19 -13.24
C ALA A 203 14.74 -13.48 -12.75
N GLU A 204 14.49 -14.60 -13.40
CA GLU A 204 15.11 -15.89 -13.08
C GLU A 204 16.60 -15.94 -13.39
N ALA A 205 17.04 -15.29 -14.47
CA ALA A 205 18.46 -15.17 -14.80
C ALA A 205 19.23 -14.30 -13.79
N ARG A 206 18.61 -13.26 -13.25
CA ARG A 206 19.21 -12.40 -12.20
C ARG A 206 19.39 -13.17 -10.88
N GLN A 207 18.51 -14.14 -10.59
CA GLN A 207 18.52 -14.96 -9.38
C GLN A 207 18.40 -16.46 -9.73
N PRO A 208 19.49 -17.07 -10.27
CA PRO A 208 19.44 -18.45 -10.80
C PRO A 208 19.33 -19.53 -9.72
N ARG A 209 19.69 -19.20 -8.47
CA ARG A 209 19.61 -20.10 -7.33
C ARG A 209 18.75 -19.52 -6.23
N ILE A 210 17.93 -20.36 -5.62
CA ILE A 210 17.12 -20.02 -4.45
C ILE A 210 17.64 -20.88 -3.30
N ASP A 211 18.06 -20.23 -2.22
CA ASP A 211 18.28 -20.93 -0.96
C ASP A 211 16.93 -21.07 -0.25
N THR A 212 16.39 -22.28 -0.24
CA THR A 212 15.09 -22.58 0.36
C THR A 212 15.10 -22.50 1.89
N GLN A 213 16.26 -22.34 2.52
CA GLN A 213 16.38 -22.08 3.96
C GLN A 213 16.49 -20.58 4.29
N ASP A 214 16.67 -19.75 3.29
CA ASP A 214 16.73 -18.32 3.46
C ASP A 214 15.34 -17.73 3.81
N PRO A 215 15.15 -17.05 4.96
CA PRO A 215 13.90 -16.40 5.30
C PRO A 215 13.34 -15.49 4.20
N THR A 216 14.20 -14.86 3.41
CA THR A 216 13.78 -14.00 2.29
C THR A 216 13.12 -14.77 1.15
N ALA A 217 13.40 -16.08 1.02
CA ALA A 217 12.77 -17.00 0.07
C ALA A 217 11.59 -17.76 0.69
N ILE A 218 11.48 -17.79 2.02
CA ILE A 218 10.40 -18.47 2.74
C ILE A 218 9.19 -17.57 2.89
N TYR A 219 9.40 -16.29 3.25
CA TYR A 219 8.32 -15.36 3.60
C TYR A 219 7.99 -14.37 2.49
N GLN A 220 6.72 -13.98 2.41
CA GLN A 220 6.19 -13.07 1.38
C GLN A 220 6.82 -11.67 1.45
N GLY A 221 7.29 -11.23 2.61
CA GLY A 221 8.01 -9.96 2.81
C GLY A 221 9.38 -9.88 2.12
N GLY A 222 9.97 -11.03 1.76
CA GLY A 222 11.27 -11.08 1.08
C GLY A 222 12.37 -10.45 1.93
N ALA A 223 13.15 -9.52 1.35
CA ALA A 223 14.29 -8.91 2.03
C ALA A 223 13.94 -8.19 3.36
N TYR A 224 12.71 -7.69 3.48
CA TYR A 224 12.28 -6.94 4.67
C TYR A 224 12.30 -7.78 5.95
N VAL A 225 12.10 -9.11 5.87
CA VAL A 225 12.15 -9.99 7.06
C VAL A 225 13.52 -10.05 7.75
N ARG A 226 14.55 -9.44 7.14
CA ARG A 226 15.92 -9.39 7.67
C ARG A 226 16.42 -7.99 7.99
N ILE A 227 15.66 -6.95 7.66
CA ILE A 227 16.06 -5.57 7.94
C ILE A 227 15.77 -5.26 9.40
N GLY A 228 16.77 -4.67 10.09
CA GLY A 228 16.76 -4.43 11.53
C GLY A 228 17.38 -5.58 12.33
N PRO A 229 17.49 -5.42 13.66
CA PRO A 229 17.10 -4.21 14.40
C PRO A 229 17.93 -2.98 14.01
N PHE A 230 17.41 -1.79 14.35
CA PHE A 230 18.11 -0.52 14.18
C PHE A 230 18.65 -0.10 15.55
N ASP A 231 19.96 -0.20 15.72
CA ASP A 231 20.69 0.21 16.93
C ASP A 231 21.09 1.68 16.88
#